data_25495fb67689356f56c0fa5cd3b30583
#
_entry.id   25495fb67689356f56c0fa5cd3b30583
#
_cell.length_a   1.000
_cell.length_b   1.000
_cell.length_c   1.000
_cell.angle_alpha   90.00
_cell.angle_beta   90.00
_cell.angle_gamma   90.00
#
_symmetry.space_group_name_H-M   'P 1'
#
loop_
_entity.id
_entity.type
_entity.pdbx_description
1 polymer ?
#
loop_
_entity_poly.entity_id
_entity_poly.type
_entity_poly.pdbx_seq_one_letter_code
_entity_poly.pdbx_strand_id
1 'polypeptide(L)'
;SIGLTVLGLAIMRLLWRLTHPAPAFPPGYALWERKSAHAAHIVLYVLIFLMPITGWIHDSAWKGAPTHPLNLFGVIPWFRIGIIAHQDPATKEQIHSLFSAIHSSLAYVLYAMVAVHVAGALKHQFLDRQPELQRMWPR
;
A
#
# COMPACT_ATOMS: atom_id res chain seq x y z
N SER A 1 11.18 -8.05 0.95
CA SER A 1 11.53 -7.61 -0.42
C SER A 1 10.34 -6.94 -1.12
N ILE A 2 9.24 -7.65 -1.36
CA ILE A 2 8.07 -7.15 -2.12
C ILE A 2 7.54 -5.84 -1.53
N GLY A 3 7.34 -5.76 -0.21
CA GLY A 3 6.83 -4.54 0.44
C GLY A 3 7.69 -3.30 0.19
N LEU A 4 9.01 -3.42 0.30
CA LEU A 4 9.94 -2.30 0.04
C LEU A 4 9.95 -1.90 -1.44
N THR A 5 9.82 -2.84 -2.36
CA THR A 5 9.66 -2.54 -3.79
C THR A 5 8.36 -1.79 -4.04
N VAL A 6 7.25 -2.25 -3.45
CA VAL A 6 5.95 -1.55 -3.54
C VAL A 6 6.06 -0.14 -2.99
N LEU A 7 6.77 0.06 -1.86
CA LEU A 7 6.99 1.39 -1.28
C LEU A 7 7.73 2.31 -2.27
N GLY A 8 8.81 1.83 -2.88
CA GLY A 8 9.55 2.59 -3.90
C GLY A 8 8.68 2.97 -5.09
N LEU A 9 7.91 2.02 -5.63
CA LEU A 9 6.98 2.28 -6.73
C LEU A 9 5.85 3.24 -6.32
N ALA A 10 5.34 3.14 -5.09
CA ALA A 10 4.32 4.03 -4.56
C ALA A 10 4.83 5.48 -4.43
N ILE A 11 6.08 5.66 -3.99
CA ILE A 11 6.73 6.98 -3.95
C ILE A 11 6.85 7.56 -5.36
N MET A 12 7.36 6.80 -6.32
CA MET A 12 7.47 7.24 -7.71
C MET A 12 6.10 7.61 -8.29
N ARG A 13 5.07 6.79 -8.03
CA ARG A 13 3.70 7.05 -8.44
C ARG A 13 3.14 8.33 -7.80
N LEU A 14 3.41 8.57 -6.52
CA LEU A 14 2.98 9.78 -5.83
C LEU A 14 3.63 11.03 -6.43
N LEU A 15 4.94 11.00 -6.65
CA LEU A 15 5.67 12.10 -7.29
C LEU A 15 5.15 12.39 -8.69
N TRP A 16 4.89 11.35 -9.49
CA TRP A 16 4.26 11.49 -10.80
C TRP A 16 2.87 12.13 -10.70
N ARG A 17 2.08 11.70 -9.72
CA ARG A 17 0.72 12.20 -9.50
C ARG A 17 0.67 13.68 -9.09
N LEU A 18 1.67 14.16 -8.37
CA LEU A 18 1.76 15.58 -7.97
C LEU A 18 2.00 16.49 -9.18
N THR A 19 2.68 16.00 -10.20
CA THR A 19 2.98 16.75 -11.44
C THR A 19 1.96 16.48 -12.55
N HIS A 20 1.21 15.39 -12.49
CA HIS A 20 0.24 14.97 -13.51
C HIS A 20 -1.13 14.71 -12.86
N PRO A 21 -1.98 15.73 -12.75
CA PRO A 21 -3.31 15.59 -12.15
C PRO A 21 -4.18 14.59 -12.92
N ALA A 22 -5.07 13.90 -12.19
CA ALA A 22 -5.97 12.95 -12.82
C ALA A 22 -6.93 13.63 -13.78
N PRO A 23 -7.30 12.96 -14.87
CA PRO A 23 -8.37 13.42 -15.73
C PRO A 23 -9.68 13.54 -14.93
N ALA A 24 -10.49 14.53 -15.31
CA ALA A 24 -11.80 14.74 -14.70
C ALA A 24 -12.71 13.51 -14.86
N PHE A 25 -13.62 13.33 -13.92
CA PHE A 25 -14.63 12.29 -14.04
C PHE A 25 -15.53 12.54 -15.26
N PRO A 26 -15.96 11.47 -15.97
CA PRO A 26 -16.91 11.61 -17.07
C PRO A 26 -18.21 12.29 -16.62
N PRO A 27 -18.85 13.05 -17.50
CA PRO A 27 -20.22 13.50 -17.26
C PRO A 27 -21.15 12.29 -17.16
N GLY A 28 -22.01 12.26 -16.15
CA GLY A 28 -22.94 11.13 -15.93
C GLY A 28 -22.75 10.38 -14.62
N TYR A 29 -21.61 10.53 -13.96
CA TYR A 29 -21.44 9.95 -12.62
C TYR A 29 -22.23 10.72 -11.58
N ALA A 30 -22.99 10.00 -10.74
CA ALA A 30 -23.67 10.58 -9.60
C ALA A 30 -22.66 11.16 -8.59
N LEU A 31 -23.05 12.18 -7.84
CA LEU A 31 -22.17 12.82 -6.85
C LEU A 31 -21.62 11.85 -5.82
N TRP A 32 -22.44 10.90 -5.38
CA TRP A 32 -22.01 9.88 -4.40
C TRP A 32 -20.97 8.91 -5.01
N GLU A 33 -21.10 8.54 -6.29
CA GLU A 33 -20.12 7.68 -6.99
C GLU A 33 -18.76 8.38 -7.09
N ARG A 34 -18.74 9.66 -7.44
CA ARG A 34 -17.50 10.46 -7.49
C ARG A 34 -16.84 10.56 -6.11
N LYS A 35 -17.62 10.82 -5.06
CA LYS A 35 -17.12 10.92 -3.69
C LYS A 35 -16.58 9.58 -3.19
N SER A 36 -17.30 8.47 -3.41
CA SER A 36 -16.87 7.14 -3.00
C SER A 36 -15.63 6.67 -3.75
N ALA A 37 -15.54 6.94 -5.07
CA ALA A 37 -14.34 6.65 -5.85
C ALA A 37 -13.13 7.44 -5.33
N HIS A 38 -13.32 8.73 -5.03
CA HIS A 38 -12.25 9.56 -4.47
C HIS A 38 -11.79 9.06 -3.10
N ALA A 39 -12.74 8.74 -2.21
CA ALA A 39 -12.46 8.17 -0.89
C ALA A 39 -11.72 6.82 -1.00
N ALA A 40 -12.17 5.93 -1.89
CA ALA A 40 -11.52 4.65 -2.14
C ALA A 40 -10.05 4.82 -2.60
N HIS A 41 -9.78 5.77 -3.51
CA HIS A 41 -8.42 6.07 -3.92
C HIS A 41 -7.56 6.60 -2.78
N ILE A 42 -8.08 7.51 -1.92
CA ILE A 42 -7.34 7.99 -0.76
C ILE A 42 -6.99 6.83 0.17
N VAL A 43 -7.98 5.99 0.52
CA VAL A 43 -7.77 4.84 1.40
C VAL A 43 -6.75 3.87 0.81
N LEU A 44 -6.83 3.55 -0.48
CA LEU A 44 -5.86 2.68 -1.16
C LEU A 44 -4.45 3.30 -1.16
N TYR A 45 -4.32 4.62 -1.38
CA TYR A 45 -3.02 5.30 -1.27
C TYR A 45 -2.46 5.21 0.14
N VAL A 46 -3.26 5.45 1.17
CA VAL A 46 -2.82 5.31 2.57
C VAL A 46 -2.36 3.87 2.84
N LEU A 47 -3.12 2.88 2.41
CA LEU A 47 -2.78 1.47 2.63
C LEU A 47 -1.51 1.03 1.91
N ILE A 48 -1.27 1.50 0.67
CA ILE A 48 -0.08 1.12 -0.10
C ILE A 48 1.22 1.66 0.52
N PHE A 49 1.14 2.73 1.34
CA PHE A 49 2.26 3.22 2.14
C PHE A 49 2.35 2.55 3.50
N LEU A 50 1.23 2.40 4.22
CA LEU A 50 1.22 1.83 5.56
C LEU A 50 1.65 0.35 5.57
N MET A 51 1.24 -0.43 4.58
CA MET A 51 1.58 -1.85 4.51
C MET A 51 3.10 -2.10 4.51
N PRO A 52 3.90 -1.55 3.60
CA PRO A 52 5.34 -1.77 3.63
C PRO A 52 6.03 -1.14 4.85
N ILE A 53 5.56 0.02 5.34
CA ILE A 53 6.14 0.67 6.51
C ILE A 53 5.93 -0.19 7.77
N THR A 54 4.70 -0.67 8.01
CA THR A 54 4.42 -1.53 9.16
C THR A 54 5.17 -2.85 9.10
N GLY A 55 5.30 -3.43 7.90
CA GLY A 55 6.11 -4.63 7.68
C GLY A 55 7.61 -4.41 7.94
N TRP A 56 8.14 -3.24 7.57
CA TRP A 56 9.54 -2.90 7.83
C TRP A 56 9.82 -2.65 9.31
N ILE A 57 8.90 -1.99 10.03
CA ILE A 57 8.96 -1.82 11.48
C ILE A 57 8.93 -3.19 12.17
N HIS A 58 7.98 -4.04 11.79
CA HIS A 58 7.84 -5.41 12.30
C HIS A 58 9.13 -6.23 12.12
N ASP A 59 9.70 -6.24 10.90
CA ASP A 59 10.97 -6.94 10.62
C ASP A 59 12.15 -6.34 11.38
N SER A 60 12.19 -5.01 11.57
CA SER A 60 13.26 -4.34 12.30
C SER A 60 13.27 -4.70 13.79
N ALA A 61 12.12 -5.04 14.37
CA ALA A 61 11.96 -5.47 15.74
C ALA A 61 12.12 -6.99 15.93
N TRP A 62 12.30 -7.74 14.87
CA TRP A 62 12.38 -9.22 14.96
C TRP A 62 13.63 -9.67 15.73
N LYS A 63 13.44 -10.58 16.68
CA LYS A 63 14.53 -11.11 17.52
C LYS A 63 15.59 -11.89 16.75
N GLY A 64 15.23 -12.52 15.63
CA GLY A 64 16.17 -13.23 14.73
C GLY A 64 16.95 -12.31 13.79
N ALA A 65 16.71 -10.99 13.81
CA ALA A 65 17.35 -10.02 12.94
C ALA A 65 18.89 -10.07 12.91
N PRO A 66 19.60 -10.32 14.04
CA PRO A 66 21.08 -10.36 14.04
C PRO A 66 21.67 -11.46 13.18
N THR A 67 20.99 -12.61 13.08
CA THR A 67 21.46 -13.78 12.33
C THR A 67 20.88 -13.90 10.93
N HIS A 68 19.90 -13.06 10.59
CA HIS A 68 19.21 -13.08 9.31
C HIS A 68 19.24 -11.67 8.68
N PRO A 69 20.26 -11.38 7.86
CA PRO A 69 20.34 -10.08 7.20
C PRO A 69 19.14 -9.84 6.30
N LEU A 70 18.63 -8.61 6.30
CA LEU A 70 17.55 -8.22 5.40
C LEU A 70 18.14 -7.95 4.02
N ASN A 71 17.73 -8.75 3.04
CA ASN A 71 18.15 -8.59 1.65
C ASN A 71 16.93 -8.41 0.73
N LEU A 72 16.99 -7.45 -0.18
CA LEU A 72 16.02 -7.34 -1.26
C LEU A 72 16.31 -8.44 -2.29
N PHE A 73 15.30 -9.28 -2.52
CA PHE A 73 15.37 -10.43 -3.44
C PHE A 73 16.56 -11.38 -3.19
N GLY A 74 17.02 -11.44 -1.94
CA GLY A 74 18.16 -12.29 -1.53
C GLY A 74 19.54 -11.78 -1.96
N VAL A 75 19.61 -10.66 -2.67
CA VAL A 75 20.87 -10.18 -3.31
C VAL A 75 21.30 -8.82 -2.77
N ILE A 76 20.39 -7.85 -2.69
CA ILE A 76 20.74 -6.47 -2.33
C ILE A 76 20.58 -6.28 -0.82
N PRO A 77 21.66 -6.01 -0.06
CA PRO A 77 21.56 -5.75 1.36
C PRO A 77 20.67 -4.54 1.63
N TRP A 78 19.76 -4.69 2.58
CA TRP A 78 18.90 -3.60 3.01
C TRP A 78 19.01 -3.42 4.52
N PHE A 79 18.82 -2.19 4.98
CA PHE A 79 18.95 -1.86 6.40
C PHE A 79 17.63 -2.05 7.15
N ARG A 80 17.74 -2.36 8.42
CA ARG A 80 16.65 -2.27 9.40
C ARG A 80 16.64 -0.89 10.03
N ILE A 81 15.51 -0.49 10.57
CA ILE A 81 15.36 0.80 11.25
C ILE A 81 16.19 0.75 12.53
N GLY A 82 17.34 1.43 12.54
CA GLY A 82 18.34 1.33 13.62
C GLY A 82 17.78 1.65 15.00
N ILE A 83 16.94 2.68 15.11
CA ILE A 83 16.32 3.08 16.38
C ILE A 83 15.44 1.96 16.98
N ILE A 84 14.93 1.05 16.17
CA ILE A 84 14.15 -0.12 16.60
C ILE A 84 15.07 -1.32 16.82
N ALA A 85 15.99 -1.55 15.90
CA ALA A 85 16.87 -2.72 15.91
C ALA A 85 17.80 -2.75 17.15
N HIS A 86 18.14 -1.58 17.71
CA HIS A 86 19.01 -1.45 18.89
C HIS A 86 18.24 -1.33 20.23
N GLN A 87 16.92 -1.52 20.24
CA GLN A 87 16.16 -1.59 21.49
C GLN A 87 16.45 -2.87 22.27
N ASP A 88 16.14 -2.85 23.56
CA ASP A 88 16.23 -4.03 24.40
C ASP A 88 15.26 -5.14 23.96
N PRO A 89 15.52 -6.42 24.33
CA PRO A 89 14.72 -7.54 23.86
C PRO A 89 13.22 -7.45 24.20
N ALA A 90 12.86 -6.89 25.35
CA ALA A 90 11.46 -6.80 25.77
C ALA A 90 10.70 -5.74 24.93
N THR A 91 11.30 -4.59 24.73
CA THR A 91 10.77 -3.52 23.87
C THR A 91 10.64 -4.02 22.41
N LYS A 92 11.64 -4.73 21.91
CA LYS A 92 11.57 -5.31 20.55
C LYS A 92 10.41 -6.28 20.41
N GLU A 93 10.18 -7.17 21.38
CA GLU A 93 9.06 -8.13 21.31
C GLU A 93 7.70 -7.40 21.32
N GLN A 94 7.55 -6.34 22.11
CA GLN A 94 6.34 -5.52 22.13
C GLN A 94 6.09 -4.84 20.78
N ILE A 95 7.11 -4.22 20.20
CA ILE A 95 7.01 -3.57 18.88
C ILE A 95 6.69 -4.63 17.82
N HIS A 96 7.38 -5.77 17.81
CA HIS A 96 7.19 -6.85 16.87
C HIS A 96 5.75 -7.38 16.91
N SER A 97 5.22 -7.72 18.09
CA SER A 97 3.87 -8.25 18.23
C SER A 97 2.80 -7.21 17.86
N LEU A 98 2.97 -5.96 18.27
CA LEU A 98 2.06 -4.87 17.93
C LEU A 98 2.00 -4.65 16.40
N PHE A 99 3.15 -4.50 15.76
CA PHE A 99 3.20 -4.24 14.32
C PHE A 99 2.86 -5.47 13.48
N SER A 100 3.03 -6.67 14.00
CA SER A 100 2.47 -7.90 13.41
C SER A 100 0.94 -7.85 13.34
N ALA A 101 0.30 -7.50 14.45
CA ALA A 101 -1.15 -7.37 14.51
C ALA A 101 -1.68 -6.25 13.60
N ILE A 102 -1.04 -5.07 13.63
CA ILE A 102 -1.39 -3.94 12.75
C ILE A 102 -1.24 -4.33 11.29
N HIS A 103 -0.11 -4.88 10.89
CA HIS A 103 0.18 -5.28 9.51
C HIS A 103 -0.85 -6.30 8.99
N SER A 104 -1.16 -7.31 9.79
CA SER A 104 -2.17 -8.31 9.44
C SER A 104 -3.57 -7.71 9.31
N SER A 105 -3.95 -6.82 10.22
CA SER A 105 -5.24 -6.13 10.15
C SER A 105 -5.35 -5.25 8.90
N LEU A 106 -4.29 -4.49 8.61
CA LEU A 106 -4.23 -3.67 7.39
C LEU A 106 -4.28 -4.52 6.12
N ALA A 107 -3.72 -5.73 6.13
CA ALA A 107 -3.81 -6.66 4.99
C ALA A 107 -5.26 -7.05 4.69
N TYR A 108 -6.05 -7.37 5.70
CA TYR A 108 -7.48 -7.67 5.51
C TYR A 108 -8.26 -6.46 4.98
N VAL A 109 -7.98 -5.27 5.51
CA VAL A 109 -8.58 -4.03 5.00
C VAL A 109 -8.19 -3.79 3.54
N LEU A 110 -6.91 -3.99 3.21
CA LEU A 110 -6.42 -3.86 1.83
C LEU A 110 -7.12 -4.83 0.89
N TYR A 111 -7.25 -6.11 1.26
CA TYR A 111 -7.96 -7.10 0.44
C TYR A 111 -9.41 -6.70 0.19
N ALA A 112 -10.13 -6.29 1.23
CA ALA A 112 -11.50 -5.82 1.10
C ALA A 112 -11.59 -4.58 0.20
N MET A 113 -10.71 -3.60 0.39
CA MET A 113 -10.68 -2.37 -0.42
C MET A 113 -10.34 -2.64 -1.88
N VAL A 114 -9.39 -3.52 -2.17
CA VAL A 114 -9.05 -3.92 -3.55
C VAL A 114 -10.26 -4.63 -4.18
N ALA A 115 -10.91 -5.55 -3.48
CA ALA A 115 -12.09 -6.25 -3.99
C ALA A 115 -13.22 -5.27 -4.35
N VAL A 116 -13.54 -4.34 -3.45
CA VAL A 116 -14.56 -3.30 -3.70
C VAL A 116 -14.16 -2.37 -4.84
N HIS A 117 -12.88 -1.96 -4.90
CA HIS A 117 -12.37 -1.09 -5.96
C HIS A 117 -12.45 -1.76 -7.34
N VAL A 118 -12.05 -3.03 -7.44
CA VAL A 118 -12.14 -3.81 -8.68
C VAL A 118 -13.60 -4.03 -9.08
N ALA A 119 -14.46 -4.40 -8.12
CA ALA A 119 -15.90 -4.57 -8.39
C ALA A 119 -16.54 -3.27 -8.91
N GLY A 120 -16.18 -2.12 -8.33
CA GLY A 120 -16.63 -0.80 -8.81
C GLY A 120 -16.16 -0.51 -10.24
N ALA A 121 -14.88 -0.77 -10.54
CA ALA A 121 -14.33 -0.57 -11.88
C ALA A 121 -15.03 -1.47 -12.92
N LEU A 122 -15.28 -2.74 -12.58
CA LEU A 122 -15.99 -3.68 -13.43
C LEU A 122 -17.47 -3.27 -13.63
N LYS A 123 -18.14 -2.81 -12.56
CA LYS A 123 -19.50 -2.26 -12.68
C LYS A 123 -19.53 -1.14 -13.72
N HIS A 124 -18.66 -0.14 -13.56
CA HIS A 124 -18.63 1.00 -14.48
C HIS A 124 -18.26 0.59 -15.91
N GLN A 125 -17.33 -0.36 -16.07
CA GLN A 125 -16.94 -0.84 -17.40
C GLN A 125 -18.06 -1.61 -18.13
N PHE A 126 -18.74 -2.53 -17.43
CA PHE A 126 -19.65 -3.48 -18.08
C PHE A 126 -21.13 -3.12 -17.93
N LEU A 127 -21.54 -2.60 -16.77
CA LEU A 127 -22.94 -2.24 -16.52
C LEU A 127 -23.24 -0.81 -16.96
N ASP A 128 -22.40 0.14 -16.59
CA ASP A 128 -22.60 1.55 -16.94
C ASP A 128 -22.00 1.91 -18.33
N ARG A 129 -21.30 0.95 -18.96
CA ARG A 129 -20.65 1.07 -20.29
C ARG A 129 -19.70 2.26 -20.38
N GLN A 130 -19.04 2.60 -19.26
CA GLN A 130 -18.02 3.64 -19.22
C GLN A 130 -16.64 3.01 -19.51
N PRO A 131 -15.80 3.58 -20.37
CA PRO A 131 -14.52 2.98 -20.79
C PRO A 131 -13.42 3.16 -19.72
N GLU A 132 -13.64 2.68 -18.49
CA GLU A 132 -12.71 2.86 -17.37
C GLU A 132 -11.36 2.16 -17.57
N LEU A 133 -11.36 0.94 -18.13
CA LEU A 133 -10.14 0.20 -18.39
C LEU A 133 -9.28 0.87 -19.47
N GLN A 134 -9.91 1.44 -20.49
CA GLN A 134 -9.21 2.17 -21.56
C GLN A 134 -8.54 3.46 -21.04
N ARG A 135 -9.06 4.05 -19.97
CA ARG A 135 -8.49 5.22 -19.32
C ARG A 135 -7.24 4.91 -18.50
N MET A 136 -7.05 3.64 -18.11
CA MET A 136 -5.87 3.15 -17.39
C MET A 136 -4.71 2.80 -18.33
N TRP A 137 -4.99 2.68 -19.64
CA TRP A 137 -3.96 2.38 -20.64
C TRP A 137 -3.14 3.62 -20.95
N PRO A 138 -1.79 3.56 -20.91
CA PRO A 138 -0.95 4.69 -21.30
C PRO A 138 -1.20 5.03 -22.77
N ARG A 139 -1.45 6.29 -23.03
CA ARG A 139 -1.53 6.85 -24.38
C ARG A 139 -0.18 7.41 -24.78
#